data_ad6e7a0b49e4d5463282c0190dd8c84f
#
_entry.id   ad6e7a0b49e4d5463282c0190dd8c84f
#
_cell.length_a   1.000
_cell.length_b   1.000
_cell.length_c   1.000
_cell.angle_alpha   90.00
_cell.angle_beta   90.00
_cell.angle_gamma   90.00
#
_symmetry.space_group_name_H-M   'P 1'
#
loop_
_entity.id
_entity.type
_entity.pdbx_description
1 polymer ?
#
loop_
_entity_poly.entity_id
_entity_poly.type
_entity_poly.pdbx_seq_one_letter_code
_entity_poly.pdbx_strand_id
1 'polypeptide(L)'
;MANLNSKRLLDLPYPLDKFQEEITSGLKEEQEKNYEMALDGITSCYIPKPQNKEEEDALVQKFLDGLRKLFSAPDNWTFLQPLTITMDNCVKCQTCNDACPIYTASGRQEIYRPTWRSEILRRLYQKYVNGNGGLLSRLNGNDIDLNWNTVARLAESAYRCTLCRRCAQTCPLGFDNGLVSHELRKLFSQELGIAPKELHEKGTVLQLNVGASTGISPKALMDILEFIEEDITDRTGLKIRIPVDKKGADILLIHNTGEYMSWPENIAAFAILFEKAGINWTLSSELGGYEAVNYGVWYDDVQLAKVAMSQTKAARDLNVGKIVIGECGHAHKAAIVVSDRVLPPDLNIPRESCFPVLEEIVNSGKLKLDPMRNNFPVTLHDPCNTVRLSGIVEPQRRILKKIAPQFREMNPHGVDNYCCGGGSGFAIMLGNNMHDWKLGVAGRMKVKQILDVFQDVIGPETIKYISAPCSNCKAQFRDLIEYYNLEELCNIHYTGLVELIVNAMVEIPTPFLEPLAVPESQEIRSETA
;
A
#
# COMPACT_ATOMS: atom_id res chain seq x y z
N MET A 1 0.05 14.23 26.63
CA MET A 1 0.98 14.51 25.52
C MET A 1 2.22 13.66 25.75
N ALA A 2 2.40 12.62 24.99
CA ALA A 2 3.63 11.85 25.04
C ALA A 2 4.72 12.77 24.49
N ASN A 3 5.65 13.21 25.36
CA ASN A 3 6.86 13.88 24.91
C ASN A 3 7.60 12.91 23.98
N LEU A 4 7.46 13.12 22.67
CA LEU A 4 8.22 12.40 21.68
C LEU A 4 9.69 12.75 21.90
N ASN A 5 10.36 11.90 22.63
CA ASN A 5 11.80 11.96 22.68
C ASN A 5 12.31 11.57 21.28
N SER A 6 12.84 12.53 20.52
CA SER A 6 13.40 12.29 19.19
C SER A 6 14.42 11.14 19.17
N LYS A 7 15.11 10.91 20.28
CA LYS A 7 15.96 9.73 20.50
C LYS A 7 15.18 8.43 20.43
N ARG A 8 13.94 8.37 20.93
CA ARG A 8 13.10 7.17 20.90
C ARG A 8 12.68 6.78 19.49
N LEU A 9 12.50 7.74 18.58
CA LEU A 9 12.21 7.48 17.16
C LEU A 9 13.44 7.01 16.40
N LEU A 10 14.62 7.48 16.78
CA LEU A 10 15.88 7.16 16.10
C LEU A 10 16.50 5.85 16.60
N ASP A 11 16.17 5.43 17.84
CA ASP A 11 16.72 4.20 18.44
C ASP A 11 16.02 2.96 17.85
N LEU A 12 16.68 2.33 16.91
CA LEU A 12 16.33 1.01 16.38
C LEU A 12 17.40 0.01 16.84
N PRO A 13 16.99 -1.24 17.12
CA PRO A 13 15.65 -1.80 17.09
C PRO A 13 14.75 -1.26 18.21
N TYR A 14 13.42 -1.38 18.01
CA TYR A 14 12.43 -0.98 19.01
C TYR A 14 12.56 -1.90 20.23
N PRO A 15 12.63 -1.35 21.47
CA PRO A 15 12.72 -2.18 22.68
C PRO A 15 11.51 -3.11 22.83
N LEU A 16 11.74 -4.41 23.02
CA LEU A 16 10.70 -5.46 23.06
C LEU A 16 9.67 -5.27 24.17
N ASP A 17 10.13 -4.86 25.34
CA ASP A 17 9.31 -4.56 26.51
C ASP A 17 8.30 -3.44 26.23
N LYS A 18 8.75 -2.35 25.63
CA LYS A 18 7.90 -1.22 25.23
C LYS A 18 7.01 -1.54 24.05
N PHE A 19 7.44 -2.39 23.15
CA PHE A 19 6.65 -2.85 22.02
C PHE A 19 5.42 -3.61 22.49
N GLN A 20 5.55 -4.53 23.45
CA GLN A 20 4.42 -5.24 24.01
C GLN A 20 3.47 -4.34 24.80
N GLU A 21 3.98 -3.43 25.59
CA GLU A 21 3.16 -2.46 26.33
C GLU A 21 2.32 -1.56 25.39
N GLU A 22 2.91 -1.05 24.32
CA GLU A 22 2.21 -0.16 23.37
C GLU A 22 1.20 -0.90 22.49
N ILE A 23 1.47 -2.15 22.14
CA ILE A 23 0.58 -2.95 21.30
C ILE A 23 -0.53 -3.61 22.11
N THR A 24 -0.26 -4.01 23.35
CA THR A 24 -1.23 -4.71 24.19
C THR A 24 -2.05 -3.78 25.08
N SER A 25 -1.65 -2.54 25.26
CA SER A 25 -2.28 -1.56 26.17
C SER A 25 -3.68 -1.10 25.78
N GLY A 26 -4.37 -1.74 24.93
CA GLY A 26 -5.76 -1.40 24.53
C GLY A 26 -6.62 -2.61 24.29
N LEU A 27 -6.14 -3.79 24.65
CA LEU A 27 -6.88 -5.01 24.39
C LEU A 27 -7.97 -5.23 25.41
N LYS A 28 -9.15 -5.56 24.90
CA LYS A 28 -10.27 -5.95 25.73
C LYS A 28 -10.05 -7.37 26.23
N GLU A 29 -10.56 -7.68 27.43
CA GLU A 29 -10.49 -8.99 28.07
C GLU A 29 -10.93 -10.17 27.17
N GLU A 30 -11.87 -9.93 26.26
CA GLU A 30 -12.29 -10.90 25.24
C GLU A 30 -11.20 -11.20 24.20
N GLN A 31 -10.34 -10.25 23.92
CA GLN A 31 -9.23 -10.42 22.99
C GLN A 31 -8.07 -11.16 23.66
N GLU A 32 -7.87 -10.98 24.96
CA GLU A 32 -6.86 -11.72 25.72
C GLU A 32 -7.09 -13.24 25.69
N LYS A 33 -8.34 -13.69 25.74
CA LYS A 33 -8.67 -15.13 25.67
C LYS A 33 -8.29 -15.81 24.36
N ASN A 34 -8.09 -15.03 23.29
CA ASN A 34 -7.69 -15.53 21.97
C ASN A 34 -6.17 -15.51 21.76
N TYR A 35 -5.41 -15.00 22.71
CA TYR A 35 -3.97 -14.79 22.61
C TYR A 35 -3.13 -16.05 22.52
N GLU A 36 -3.57 -17.12 23.12
CA GLU A 36 -2.83 -18.40 23.10
C GLU A 36 -2.55 -18.89 21.69
N MET A 37 -3.31 -18.39 20.70
CA MET A 37 -3.17 -18.78 19.30
C MET A 37 -2.45 -17.73 18.46
N ALA A 38 -2.34 -16.51 18.93
CA ALA A 38 -1.64 -15.44 18.20
C ALA A 38 -0.12 -15.52 18.43
N LEU A 39 0.65 -15.06 17.46
CA LEU A 39 2.11 -15.16 17.50
C LEU A 39 2.78 -14.13 18.40
N ASP A 40 2.18 -12.96 18.55
CA ASP A 40 2.69 -11.82 19.32
C ASP A 40 1.68 -11.30 20.34
N GLY A 41 0.73 -12.13 20.70
CA GLY A 41 -0.35 -11.76 21.58
C GLY A 41 -1.43 -10.90 20.93
N ILE A 42 -1.42 -10.74 19.59
CA ILE A 42 -2.33 -9.88 18.86
C ILE A 42 -3.10 -10.71 17.82
N THR A 43 -4.41 -10.78 17.94
CA THR A 43 -5.26 -11.42 16.93
C THR A 43 -6.13 -10.40 16.21
N SER A 44 -5.98 -10.30 14.90
CA SER A 44 -6.75 -9.40 14.04
C SER A 44 -7.40 -10.14 12.88
N CYS A 45 -7.17 -11.43 12.77
CA CYS A 45 -7.64 -12.25 11.66
C CYS A 45 -8.84 -13.14 12.01
N TYR A 46 -9.35 -13.06 13.23
CA TYR A 46 -10.48 -13.88 13.71
C TYR A 46 -10.24 -15.38 13.53
N ILE A 47 -9.08 -15.83 13.96
CA ILE A 47 -8.67 -17.24 13.87
C ILE A 47 -9.56 -18.07 14.80
N PRO A 48 -10.22 -19.13 14.30
CA PRO A 48 -11.06 -19.99 15.12
C PRO A 48 -10.29 -20.65 16.25
N LYS A 49 -10.90 -20.74 17.45
CA LYS A 49 -10.37 -21.51 18.58
C LYS A 49 -11.18 -22.80 18.70
N PRO A 50 -10.62 -23.98 18.34
CA PRO A 50 -11.33 -25.25 18.45
C PRO A 50 -11.61 -25.57 19.92
N GLN A 51 -12.80 -26.11 20.20
CA GLN A 51 -13.24 -26.43 21.54
C GLN A 51 -12.79 -27.84 21.99
N ASN A 52 -12.48 -28.70 21.03
CA ASN A 52 -12.07 -30.07 21.24
C ASN A 52 -11.15 -30.55 20.13
N LYS A 53 -10.63 -31.78 20.30
CA LYS A 53 -9.68 -32.37 19.36
C LYS A 53 -10.30 -32.66 17.98
N GLU A 54 -11.58 -32.99 17.92
CA GLU A 54 -12.28 -33.29 16.68
C GLU A 54 -12.42 -32.02 15.80
N GLU A 55 -12.77 -30.89 16.40
CA GLU A 55 -12.80 -29.60 15.71
C GLU A 55 -11.40 -29.17 15.26
N GLU A 56 -10.37 -29.37 16.08
CA GLU A 56 -9.00 -29.12 15.73
C GLU A 56 -8.58 -29.92 14.50
N ASP A 57 -8.83 -31.23 14.51
CA ASP A 57 -8.45 -32.11 13.39
C ASP A 57 -9.22 -31.76 12.12
N ALA A 58 -10.48 -31.36 12.22
CA ALA A 58 -11.28 -30.90 11.08
C ALA A 58 -10.70 -29.60 10.47
N LEU A 59 -10.30 -28.63 11.29
CA LEU A 59 -9.66 -27.40 10.82
C LEU A 59 -8.30 -27.66 10.17
N VAL A 60 -7.49 -28.53 10.77
CA VAL A 60 -6.20 -28.95 10.21
C VAL A 60 -6.39 -29.66 8.86
N GLN A 61 -7.40 -30.55 8.76
CA GLN A 61 -7.70 -31.24 7.52
C GLN A 61 -8.13 -30.24 6.43
N LYS A 62 -8.99 -29.28 6.77
CA LYS A 62 -9.41 -28.21 5.85
C LYS A 62 -8.22 -27.37 5.36
N PHE A 63 -7.27 -27.07 6.24
CA PHE A 63 -6.02 -26.43 5.86
C PHE A 63 -5.20 -27.26 4.88
N LEU A 64 -5.07 -28.59 5.12
CA LEU A 64 -4.35 -29.50 4.23
C LEU A 64 -4.99 -29.59 2.85
N ASP A 65 -6.32 -29.59 2.78
CA ASP A 65 -7.04 -29.62 1.51
C ASP A 65 -6.82 -28.31 0.73
N GLY A 66 -6.86 -27.16 1.43
CA GLY A 66 -6.49 -25.87 0.86
C GLY A 66 -5.03 -25.81 0.42
N LEU A 67 -4.12 -26.42 1.17
CA LEU A 67 -2.69 -26.51 0.79
C LEU A 67 -2.51 -27.31 -0.51
N ARG A 68 -3.24 -28.40 -0.71
CA ARG A 68 -3.21 -29.17 -1.95
C ARG A 68 -3.73 -28.36 -3.14
N LYS A 69 -4.82 -27.61 -2.94
CA LYS A 69 -5.35 -26.69 -3.97
C LYS A 69 -4.33 -25.57 -4.31
N LEU A 70 -3.67 -25.00 -3.29
CA LEU A 70 -2.67 -23.95 -3.49
C LEU A 70 -1.53 -24.39 -4.43
N PHE A 71 -1.18 -25.67 -4.41
CA PHE A 71 -0.17 -26.28 -5.28
C PHE A 71 -0.75 -27.10 -6.44
N SER A 72 -2.00 -26.86 -6.81
CA SER A 72 -2.71 -27.49 -7.92
C SER A 72 -2.88 -26.52 -9.10
N ALA A 73 -2.56 -26.95 -10.29
CA ALA A 73 -2.69 -26.10 -11.49
C ALA A 73 -4.14 -25.68 -11.82
N PRO A 74 -5.18 -26.53 -11.64
CA PRO A 74 -6.56 -26.10 -11.82
C PRO A 74 -7.02 -25.03 -10.84
N ASP A 75 -6.52 -25.06 -9.61
CA ASP A 75 -6.99 -24.18 -8.54
C ASP A 75 -6.11 -22.93 -8.35
N ASN A 76 -4.82 -23.00 -8.73
CA ASN A 76 -3.88 -21.89 -8.65
C ASN A 76 -3.22 -21.59 -10.00
N TRP A 77 -3.99 -21.12 -10.94
CA TRP A 77 -3.51 -20.73 -12.27
C TRP A 77 -2.71 -19.42 -12.30
N THR A 78 -2.81 -18.59 -11.24
CA THR A 78 -2.20 -17.25 -11.18
C THR A 78 -0.72 -17.29 -10.79
N PHE A 79 -0.40 -17.98 -9.70
CA PHE A 79 0.92 -17.87 -9.05
C PHE A 79 1.58 -19.21 -8.71
N LEU A 80 1.03 -20.34 -9.19
CA LEU A 80 1.56 -21.68 -8.88
C LEU A 80 3.05 -21.81 -9.20
N GLN A 81 3.45 -21.46 -10.41
CA GLN A 81 4.84 -21.68 -10.86
C GLN A 81 5.86 -20.90 -10.02
N PRO A 82 5.73 -19.56 -9.81
CA PRO A 82 6.69 -18.83 -9.00
C PRO A 82 6.67 -19.29 -7.52
N LEU A 83 5.51 -19.74 -7.00
CA LEU A 83 5.44 -20.30 -5.66
C LEU A 83 6.21 -21.62 -5.56
N THR A 84 5.97 -22.56 -6.46
CA THR A 84 6.65 -23.87 -6.51
C THR A 84 8.15 -23.69 -6.65
N ILE A 85 8.60 -22.85 -7.59
CA ILE A 85 10.04 -22.57 -7.78
C ILE A 85 10.66 -22.02 -6.49
N THR A 86 9.95 -21.15 -5.76
CA THR A 86 10.42 -20.62 -4.49
C THR A 86 10.54 -21.71 -3.43
N MET A 87 9.56 -22.62 -3.35
CA MET A 87 9.57 -23.71 -2.38
C MET A 87 10.70 -24.73 -2.64
N ASP A 88 10.99 -25.02 -3.91
CA ASP A 88 11.97 -26.02 -4.30
C ASP A 88 13.41 -25.50 -4.25
N ASN A 89 13.63 -24.24 -4.55
CA ASN A 89 14.98 -23.71 -4.83
C ASN A 89 15.48 -22.67 -3.80
N CYS A 90 14.72 -22.35 -2.76
CA CYS A 90 15.18 -21.43 -1.71
C CYS A 90 16.38 -22.02 -0.96
N VAL A 91 17.56 -21.39 -1.09
CA VAL A 91 18.83 -21.83 -0.47
C VAL A 91 18.96 -21.43 1.01
N LYS A 92 17.93 -20.81 1.61
CA LYS A 92 17.89 -20.42 3.03
C LYS A 92 19.04 -19.51 3.49
N CYS A 93 19.61 -18.71 2.60
CA CYS A 93 20.72 -17.80 2.92
C CYS A 93 20.36 -16.68 3.89
N GLN A 94 19.06 -16.43 4.13
CA GLN A 94 18.49 -15.45 5.06
C GLN A 94 18.74 -13.97 4.72
N THR A 95 19.34 -13.63 3.59
CA THR A 95 19.59 -12.24 3.15
C THR A 95 18.31 -11.38 3.15
N CYS A 96 17.15 -11.99 2.86
CA CYS A 96 15.86 -11.33 2.88
C CYS A 96 15.41 -10.85 4.28
N ASN A 97 15.98 -11.39 5.36
CA ASN A 97 15.60 -11.03 6.72
C ASN A 97 16.06 -9.61 7.08
N ASP A 98 17.32 -9.29 6.85
CA ASP A 98 17.87 -7.97 7.13
C ASP A 98 17.30 -6.89 6.21
N ALA A 99 16.79 -7.29 5.05
CA ALA A 99 16.05 -6.39 4.16
C ALA A 99 14.65 -6.03 4.67
N CYS A 100 14.06 -6.82 5.55
CA CYS A 100 12.69 -6.60 6.01
C CYS A 100 12.61 -5.48 7.05
N PRO A 101 11.94 -4.34 6.74
CA PRO A 101 11.83 -3.24 7.70
C PRO A 101 11.04 -3.63 8.95
N ILE A 102 10.05 -4.53 8.81
CA ILE A 102 9.25 -5.03 9.94
C ILE A 102 10.12 -5.87 10.89
N TYR A 103 10.90 -6.79 10.34
CA TYR A 103 11.81 -7.62 11.14
C TYR A 103 12.83 -6.75 11.89
N THR A 104 13.43 -5.78 11.22
CA THR A 104 14.40 -4.86 11.82
C THR A 104 13.76 -3.97 12.89
N ALA A 105 12.61 -3.36 12.59
CA ALA A 105 11.92 -2.45 13.51
C ALA A 105 11.38 -3.15 14.77
N SER A 106 11.01 -4.43 14.66
CA SER A 106 10.52 -5.24 15.77
C SER A 106 11.59 -5.74 16.75
N GLY A 107 12.84 -5.33 16.59
CA GLY A 107 13.94 -5.91 17.38
C GLY A 107 14.33 -7.31 16.93
N ARG A 108 14.11 -7.63 15.65
CA ARG A 108 14.43 -8.93 15.03
C ARG A 108 13.64 -10.11 15.62
N GLN A 109 12.38 -9.89 15.93
CA GLN A 109 11.50 -10.98 16.37
C GLN A 109 11.36 -12.05 15.28
N GLU A 110 11.60 -13.31 15.64
CA GLU A 110 11.57 -14.47 14.72
C GLU A 110 10.29 -14.57 13.89
N ILE A 111 9.15 -14.27 14.49
CA ILE A 111 7.84 -14.29 13.85
C ILE A 111 7.75 -13.38 12.61
N TYR A 112 8.46 -12.25 12.61
CA TYR A 112 8.46 -11.31 11.49
C TYR A 112 9.54 -11.61 10.46
N ARG A 113 10.36 -12.62 10.70
CA ARG A 113 11.40 -13.05 9.78
C ARG A 113 10.79 -13.59 8.47
N PRO A 114 11.11 -13.01 7.30
CA PRO A 114 10.56 -13.50 6.03
C PRO A 114 10.76 -15.00 5.81
N THR A 115 11.93 -15.51 6.13
CA THR A 115 12.25 -16.95 5.98
C THR A 115 11.45 -17.86 6.92
N TRP A 116 10.87 -17.34 8.00
CA TRP A 116 10.04 -18.14 8.89
C TRP A 116 8.78 -18.65 8.17
N ARG A 117 8.05 -17.76 7.49
CA ARG A 117 6.85 -18.13 6.71
C ARG A 117 7.15 -19.06 5.56
N SER A 118 8.18 -18.72 4.77
CA SER A 118 8.55 -19.52 3.61
C SER A 118 9.07 -20.91 4.01
N GLU A 119 9.79 -21.03 5.10
CA GLU A 119 10.30 -22.33 5.56
C GLU A 119 9.20 -23.24 6.10
N ILE A 120 8.23 -22.68 6.85
CA ILE A 120 7.08 -23.46 7.30
C ILE A 120 6.27 -23.96 6.11
N LEU A 121 5.93 -23.08 5.16
CA LEU A 121 5.19 -23.47 3.96
C LEU A 121 5.97 -24.50 3.14
N ARG A 122 7.28 -24.34 2.99
CA ARG A 122 8.13 -25.28 2.28
C ARG A 122 8.12 -26.69 2.93
N ARG A 123 8.21 -26.77 4.25
CA ARG A 123 8.13 -28.05 4.96
C ARG A 123 6.77 -28.72 4.78
N LEU A 124 5.70 -27.95 4.89
CA LEU A 124 4.34 -28.43 4.66
C LEU A 124 4.15 -28.92 3.22
N TYR A 125 4.62 -28.16 2.22
CA TYR A 125 4.60 -28.55 0.82
C TYR A 125 5.37 -29.84 0.58
N GLN A 126 6.60 -29.96 1.05
CA GLN A 126 7.41 -31.17 0.89
C GLN A 126 6.77 -32.39 1.56
N LYS A 127 6.21 -32.24 2.77
CA LYS A 127 5.65 -33.35 3.54
C LYS A 127 4.29 -33.80 3.03
N TYR A 128 3.38 -32.89 2.72
CA TYR A 128 1.97 -33.18 2.48
C TYR A 128 1.52 -33.07 1.01
N VAL A 129 2.30 -32.45 0.15
CA VAL A 129 2.00 -32.28 -1.28
C VAL A 129 2.96 -33.07 -2.14
N ASN A 130 4.27 -32.88 -1.97
CA ASN A 130 5.30 -33.56 -2.78
C ASN A 130 5.57 -35.03 -2.37
N GLY A 131 4.90 -35.53 -1.34
CA GLY A 131 5.06 -36.92 -0.91
C GLY A 131 6.42 -37.27 -0.27
N ASN A 132 7.26 -36.29 0.00
CA ASN A 132 8.57 -36.47 0.65
C ASN A 132 8.43 -36.63 2.19
N GLY A 133 7.26 -37.08 2.65
CA GLY A 133 7.01 -37.46 4.04
C GLY A 133 7.64 -38.82 4.37
N GLY A 134 8.02 -39.05 5.62
CA GLY A 134 8.58 -40.30 6.07
C GLY A 134 9.97 -40.13 6.69
N LEU A 135 10.73 -41.22 6.80
CA LEU A 135 12.04 -41.24 7.47
C LEU A 135 13.02 -40.25 6.85
N LEU A 136 13.00 -40.10 5.54
CA LEU A 136 13.85 -39.14 4.79
C LEU A 136 13.49 -37.68 5.09
N SER A 137 12.22 -37.38 5.39
CA SER A 137 11.79 -36.03 5.78
C SER A 137 12.43 -35.59 7.09
N ARG A 138 12.57 -36.51 8.05
CA ARG A 138 13.26 -36.22 9.32
C ARG A 138 14.74 -35.96 9.12
N LEU A 139 15.39 -36.77 8.28
CA LEU A 139 16.83 -36.60 7.96
C LEU A 139 17.12 -35.29 7.23
N ASN A 140 16.21 -34.86 6.37
CA ASN A 140 16.36 -33.61 5.58
C ASN A 140 15.84 -32.35 6.31
N GLY A 141 15.44 -32.44 7.57
CA GLY A 141 14.91 -31.31 8.34
C GLY A 141 13.57 -30.78 7.81
N ASN A 142 12.80 -31.58 7.07
CA ASN A 142 11.49 -31.24 6.55
C ASN A 142 10.34 -31.63 7.48
N ASP A 143 10.65 -32.28 8.61
CA ASP A 143 9.64 -32.67 9.57
C ASP A 143 9.06 -31.42 10.28
N ILE A 144 7.74 -31.37 10.35
CA ILE A 144 6.99 -30.32 11.02
C ILE A 144 5.80 -30.94 11.72
N ASP A 145 5.59 -30.57 12.97
CA ASP A 145 4.38 -30.92 13.70
C ASP A 145 3.24 -30.01 13.25
N LEU A 146 2.27 -30.60 12.56
CA LEU A 146 1.10 -29.90 12.06
C LEU A 146 -0.07 -30.09 13.03
N ASN A 147 -0.34 -29.05 13.76
CA ASN A 147 -1.48 -28.89 14.64
C ASN A 147 -2.11 -27.53 14.37
N TRP A 148 -3.28 -27.27 14.99
CA TRP A 148 -3.97 -26.00 14.77
C TRP A 148 -3.17 -24.79 15.22
N ASN A 149 -2.38 -24.89 16.28
CA ASN A 149 -1.52 -23.80 16.73
C ASN A 149 -0.49 -23.40 15.65
N THR A 150 0.13 -24.38 14.98
CA THR A 150 1.04 -24.11 13.85
C THR A 150 0.31 -23.41 12.69
N VAL A 151 -0.89 -23.87 12.35
CA VAL A 151 -1.72 -23.28 11.29
C VAL A 151 -2.14 -21.84 11.64
N ALA A 152 -2.63 -21.62 12.86
CA ALA A 152 -3.03 -20.31 13.36
C ALA A 152 -1.88 -19.29 13.33
N ARG A 153 -0.70 -19.73 13.79
CA ARG A 153 0.52 -18.93 13.76
C ARG A 153 0.94 -18.56 12.32
N LEU A 154 0.81 -19.49 11.40
CA LEU A 154 1.11 -19.24 9.99
C LEU A 154 0.12 -18.21 9.39
N ALA A 155 -1.17 -18.29 9.72
CA ALA A 155 -2.18 -17.33 9.31
C ALA A 155 -1.85 -15.92 9.80
N GLU A 156 -1.60 -15.77 11.09
CA GLU A 156 -1.27 -14.48 11.71
C GLU A 156 -0.02 -13.87 11.05
N SER A 157 1.04 -14.65 10.87
CA SER A 157 2.28 -14.17 10.24
C SER A 157 2.09 -13.77 8.77
N ALA A 158 1.20 -14.42 8.04
CA ALA A 158 0.90 -14.07 6.65
C ALA A 158 0.27 -12.67 6.55
N TYR A 159 -0.59 -12.30 7.51
CA TYR A 159 -1.19 -10.97 7.56
C TYR A 159 -0.28 -9.89 8.20
N ARG A 160 0.85 -10.27 8.83
CA ARG A 160 1.88 -9.34 9.34
C ARG A 160 2.95 -9.01 8.29
N CYS A 161 2.56 -8.88 7.04
CA CYS A 161 3.44 -8.54 5.92
C CYS A 161 2.78 -7.46 5.04
N THR A 162 3.47 -6.38 4.74
CA THR A 162 2.96 -5.30 3.87
C THR A 162 3.06 -5.63 2.38
N LEU A 163 3.50 -6.82 2.00
CA LEU A 163 3.74 -7.25 0.62
C LEU A 163 4.64 -6.29 -0.18
N CYS A 164 5.56 -5.59 0.49
CA CYS A 164 6.40 -4.55 -0.14
C CYS A 164 7.51 -5.09 -1.02
N ARG A 165 7.82 -6.40 -0.98
CA ARG A 165 8.82 -7.11 -1.81
C ARG A 165 10.27 -6.63 -1.67
N ARG A 166 10.63 -5.85 -0.66
CA ARG A 166 12.02 -5.46 -0.44
C ARG A 166 12.91 -6.69 -0.23
N CYS A 167 12.39 -7.73 0.39
CA CYS A 167 13.06 -9.03 0.54
C CYS A 167 13.37 -9.71 -0.80
N ALA A 168 12.57 -9.50 -1.85
CA ALA A 168 12.85 -10.03 -3.18
C ALA A 168 14.03 -9.31 -3.87
N GLN A 169 14.17 -7.99 -3.63
CA GLN A 169 15.29 -7.22 -4.22
C GLN A 169 16.65 -7.64 -3.71
N THR A 170 16.73 -8.13 -2.48
CA THR A 170 17.99 -8.60 -1.88
C THR A 170 18.22 -10.10 -2.05
N CYS A 171 17.23 -10.84 -2.54
CA CYS A 171 17.36 -12.27 -2.75
C CYS A 171 18.25 -12.55 -3.97
N PRO A 172 19.35 -13.32 -3.84
CA PRO A 172 20.24 -13.62 -4.97
C PRO A 172 19.55 -14.42 -6.10
N LEU A 173 18.41 -15.06 -5.78
CA LEU A 173 17.59 -15.82 -6.75
C LEU A 173 16.30 -15.09 -7.11
N GLY A 174 16.05 -13.90 -6.60
CA GLY A 174 14.84 -13.11 -6.87
C GLY A 174 13.57 -13.68 -6.24
N PHE A 175 13.64 -14.56 -5.26
CA PHE A 175 12.45 -15.14 -4.61
C PHE A 175 11.73 -14.12 -3.73
N ASP A 176 10.40 -14.16 -3.80
CA ASP A 176 9.52 -13.16 -3.20
C ASP A 176 8.74 -13.71 -2.01
N ASN A 177 9.21 -13.39 -0.80
CA ASN A 177 8.45 -13.69 0.42
C ASN A 177 7.12 -12.92 0.53
N GLY A 178 6.94 -11.82 -0.21
CA GLY A 178 5.65 -11.15 -0.35
C GLY A 178 4.66 -12.03 -1.11
N LEU A 179 5.10 -12.71 -2.18
CA LEU A 179 4.28 -13.69 -2.87
C LEU A 179 3.91 -14.86 -1.96
N VAL A 180 4.85 -15.40 -1.19
CA VAL A 180 4.56 -16.45 -0.21
C VAL A 180 3.48 -16.01 0.78
N SER A 181 3.56 -14.78 1.30
CA SER A 181 2.54 -14.24 2.20
C SER A 181 1.19 -14.06 1.52
N HIS A 182 1.17 -13.64 0.25
CA HIS A 182 -0.05 -13.51 -0.55
C HIS A 182 -0.74 -14.86 -0.74
N GLU A 183 0.01 -15.87 -1.14
CA GLU A 183 -0.52 -17.22 -1.40
C GLU A 183 -1.04 -17.89 -0.12
N LEU A 184 -0.36 -17.67 1.01
CA LEU A 184 -0.87 -18.10 2.31
C LEU A 184 -2.19 -17.40 2.66
N ARG A 185 -2.30 -16.09 2.44
CA ARG A 185 -3.56 -15.36 2.67
C ARG A 185 -4.69 -15.86 1.80
N LYS A 186 -4.41 -16.19 0.53
CA LYS A 186 -5.37 -16.79 -0.38
C LYS A 186 -5.90 -18.12 0.17
N LEU A 187 -5.01 -19.00 0.62
CA LEU A 187 -5.39 -20.25 1.27
C LEU A 187 -6.27 -20.00 2.50
N PHE A 188 -5.83 -19.12 3.40
CA PHE A 188 -6.55 -18.86 4.64
C PHE A 188 -7.91 -18.20 4.40
N SER A 189 -8.00 -17.24 3.49
CA SER A 189 -9.24 -16.57 3.16
C SER A 189 -10.23 -17.48 2.44
N GLN A 190 -9.81 -18.10 1.35
CA GLN A 190 -10.70 -18.87 0.47
C GLN A 190 -11.12 -20.20 1.09
N GLU A 191 -10.21 -20.89 1.75
CA GLU A 191 -10.49 -22.24 2.25
C GLU A 191 -10.95 -22.28 3.71
N LEU A 192 -10.45 -21.37 4.54
CA LEU A 192 -10.76 -21.38 5.98
C LEU A 192 -11.64 -20.20 6.43
N GLY A 193 -11.85 -19.17 5.59
CA GLY A 193 -12.57 -17.97 5.97
C GLY A 193 -11.80 -17.08 6.96
N ILE A 194 -10.48 -17.21 7.02
CA ILE A 194 -9.61 -16.45 7.93
C ILE A 194 -9.04 -15.24 7.18
N ALA A 195 -9.55 -14.07 7.50
CA ALA A 195 -9.05 -12.78 6.99
C ALA A 195 -9.37 -11.66 7.99
N PRO A 196 -8.64 -10.54 7.99
CA PRO A 196 -9.02 -9.36 8.75
C PRO A 196 -10.41 -8.88 8.35
N LYS A 197 -11.29 -8.70 9.33
CA LYS A 197 -12.71 -8.38 9.10
C LYS A 197 -12.88 -7.08 8.31
N GLU A 198 -12.11 -6.05 8.66
CA GLU A 198 -12.16 -4.78 7.94
C GLU A 198 -11.73 -4.94 6.47
N LEU A 199 -10.70 -5.73 6.21
CA LEU A 199 -10.26 -5.99 4.83
C LEU A 199 -11.33 -6.72 4.02
N HIS A 200 -12.00 -7.70 4.63
CA HIS A 200 -13.04 -8.48 3.97
C HIS A 200 -14.33 -7.67 3.78
N GLU A 201 -14.90 -7.13 4.85
CA GLU A 201 -16.20 -6.47 4.81
C GLU A 201 -16.14 -5.08 4.16
N LYS A 202 -15.21 -4.22 4.62
CA LYS A 202 -15.08 -2.85 4.15
C LYS A 202 -14.31 -2.71 2.83
N GLY A 203 -13.53 -3.71 2.48
CA GLY A 203 -12.79 -3.75 1.22
C GLY A 203 -13.51 -4.61 0.18
N THR A 204 -13.37 -5.92 0.31
CA THR A 204 -13.80 -6.89 -0.71
C THR A 204 -15.29 -6.89 -0.97
N VAL A 205 -16.10 -7.08 0.07
CA VAL A 205 -17.56 -7.19 -0.06
C VAL A 205 -18.13 -5.87 -0.58
N LEU A 206 -17.68 -4.75 -0.04
CA LEU A 206 -18.10 -3.44 -0.50
C LEU A 206 -17.76 -3.20 -1.97
N GLN A 207 -16.51 -3.49 -2.38
CA GLN A 207 -16.08 -3.35 -3.77
C GLN A 207 -16.87 -4.23 -4.74
N LEU A 208 -17.17 -5.47 -4.38
CA LEU A 208 -17.96 -6.38 -5.21
C LEU A 208 -19.42 -5.92 -5.35
N ASN A 209 -19.97 -5.29 -4.33
CA ASN A 209 -21.37 -4.87 -4.31
C ASN A 209 -21.60 -3.53 -5.01
N VAL A 210 -20.69 -2.58 -4.85
CA VAL A 210 -20.89 -1.20 -5.34
C VAL A 210 -19.86 -0.75 -6.38
N GLY A 211 -18.89 -1.59 -6.71
CA GLY A 211 -17.86 -1.31 -7.72
C GLY A 211 -16.71 -0.42 -7.22
N ALA A 212 -16.79 0.09 -5.99
CA ALA A 212 -15.76 0.94 -5.39
C ALA A 212 -15.44 0.49 -3.96
N SER A 213 -14.17 0.51 -3.62
CA SER A 213 -13.66 0.13 -2.30
C SER A 213 -14.07 1.08 -1.17
N THR A 214 -14.49 2.30 -1.51
CA THR A 214 -14.98 3.32 -0.57
C THR A 214 -16.50 3.39 -0.48
N GLY A 215 -17.22 2.62 -1.31
CA GLY A 215 -18.66 2.66 -1.37
C GLY A 215 -19.25 3.84 -2.16
N ILE A 216 -18.40 4.63 -2.85
CA ILE A 216 -18.89 5.71 -3.73
C ILE A 216 -19.71 5.11 -4.87
N SER A 217 -20.95 5.54 -5.01
CA SER A 217 -21.80 5.23 -6.16
C SER A 217 -21.46 6.12 -7.37
N PRO A 218 -21.86 5.73 -8.60
CA PRO A 218 -21.67 6.59 -9.77
C PRO A 218 -22.29 7.99 -9.60
N LYS A 219 -23.45 8.09 -8.95
CA LYS A 219 -24.07 9.39 -8.66
C LYS A 219 -23.21 10.22 -7.71
N ALA A 220 -22.77 9.64 -6.60
CA ALA A 220 -21.92 10.34 -5.64
C ALA A 220 -20.58 10.76 -6.27
N LEU A 221 -20.04 9.97 -7.19
CA LEU A 221 -18.86 10.35 -7.96
C LEU A 221 -19.12 11.63 -8.76
N MET A 222 -20.25 11.73 -9.46
CA MET A 222 -20.57 12.92 -10.25
C MET A 222 -20.73 14.17 -9.39
N ASP A 223 -21.39 14.03 -8.23
CA ASP A 223 -21.56 15.13 -7.27
C ASP A 223 -20.19 15.61 -6.72
N ILE A 224 -19.28 14.69 -6.45
CA ILE A 224 -17.89 15.01 -6.01
C ILE A 224 -17.10 15.70 -7.13
N LEU A 225 -17.23 15.25 -8.38
CA LEU A 225 -16.52 15.87 -9.50
C LEU A 225 -17.00 17.31 -9.75
N GLU A 226 -18.30 17.56 -9.62
CA GLU A 226 -18.86 18.91 -9.70
C GLU A 226 -18.29 19.82 -8.60
N PHE A 227 -18.22 19.33 -7.36
CA PHE A 227 -17.56 20.04 -6.26
C PHE A 227 -16.09 20.34 -6.55
N ILE A 228 -15.34 19.39 -7.12
CA ILE A 228 -13.92 19.59 -7.48
C ILE A 228 -13.79 20.66 -8.59
N GLU A 229 -14.68 20.68 -9.57
CA GLU A 229 -14.69 21.72 -10.63
C GLU A 229 -14.96 23.11 -10.04
N GLU A 230 -15.86 23.23 -9.07
CA GLU A 230 -16.13 24.46 -8.34
C GLU A 230 -14.89 24.89 -7.52
N ASP A 231 -14.29 23.98 -6.76
CA ASP A 231 -13.07 24.25 -5.97
C ASP A 231 -11.91 24.72 -6.85
N ILE A 232 -11.70 24.08 -8.01
CA ILE A 232 -10.70 24.54 -8.99
C ILE A 232 -10.99 26.00 -9.41
N THR A 233 -12.23 26.30 -9.70
CA THR A 233 -12.62 27.65 -10.15
C THR A 233 -12.40 28.67 -9.05
N ASP A 234 -12.79 28.37 -7.83
CA ASP A 234 -12.68 29.27 -6.68
C ASP A 234 -11.21 29.52 -6.29
N ARG A 235 -10.40 28.47 -6.26
CA ARG A 235 -8.99 28.57 -5.88
C ARG A 235 -8.08 29.14 -6.96
N THR A 236 -8.38 28.86 -8.21
CA THR A 236 -7.44 29.18 -9.32
C THR A 236 -7.98 30.17 -10.35
N GLY A 237 -9.28 30.44 -10.35
CA GLY A 237 -9.95 31.20 -11.40
C GLY A 237 -10.10 30.43 -12.72
N LEU A 238 -9.64 29.19 -12.81
CA LEU A 238 -9.71 28.36 -14.02
C LEU A 238 -11.06 27.66 -14.10
N LYS A 239 -11.75 27.80 -15.22
CA LYS A 239 -12.99 27.07 -15.50
C LYS A 239 -12.64 25.75 -16.22
N ILE A 240 -12.44 24.71 -15.47
CA ILE A 240 -12.12 23.38 -15.96
C ILE A 240 -13.33 22.49 -15.82
N ARG A 241 -13.60 21.69 -16.85
CA ARG A 241 -14.57 20.59 -16.80
C ARG A 241 -13.83 19.27 -16.86
N ILE A 242 -14.14 18.40 -15.90
CA ILE A 242 -13.58 17.06 -15.84
C ILE A 242 -14.37 16.17 -16.80
N PRO A 243 -13.75 15.64 -17.87
CA PRO A 243 -14.49 14.83 -18.84
C PRO A 243 -14.83 13.47 -18.25
N VAL A 244 -16.12 13.10 -18.30
CA VAL A 244 -16.63 11.80 -17.88
C VAL A 244 -17.31 11.13 -19.05
N ASP A 245 -17.07 9.84 -19.25
CA ASP A 245 -17.65 9.00 -20.30
C ASP A 245 -17.46 9.51 -21.73
N LYS A 246 -16.39 10.24 -21.97
CA LYS A 246 -16.03 10.73 -23.31
C LYS A 246 -15.53 9.60 -24.18
N LYS A 247 -16.30 9.23 -25.21
CA LYS A 247 -15.92 8.18 -26.15
C LYS A 247 -14.77 8.61 -27.06
N GLY A 248 -13.86 7.67 -27.33
CA GLY A 248 -12.71 7.90 -28.21
C GLY A 248 -11.64 8.80 -27.63
N ALA A 249 -11.57 8.94 -26.29
CA ALA A 249 -10.47 9.59 -25.63
C ALA A 249 -9.19 8.77 -25.77
N ASP A 250 -8.03 9.43 -25.80
CA ASP A 250 -6.74 8.73 -25.85
C ASP A 250 -6.43 8.01 -24.54
N ILE A 251 -6.91 8.59 -23.42
CA ILE A 251 -6.63 8.12 -22.06
C ILE A 251 -7.93 7.97 -21.28
N LEU A 252 -8.14 6.79 -20.68
CA LEU A 252 -8.99 6.62 -19.50
C LEU A 252 -8.09 6.72 -18.27
N LEU A 253 -8.23 7.79 -17.48
CA LEU A 253 -7.52 7.96 -16.22
C LEU A 253 -8.32 7.28 -15.11
N ILE A 254 -7.68 6.40 -14.35
CA ILE A 254 -8.33 5.70 -13.23
C ILE A 254 -7.58 6.05 -11.93
N HIS A 255 -8.33 6.60 -10.98
CA HIS A 255 -7.86 6.93 -9.64
C HIS A 255 -8.25 5.85 -8.61
N ASN A 256 -7.60 5.87 -7.46
CA ASN A 256 -8.17 5.24 -6.26
C ASN A 256 -9.37 6.07 -5.78
N THR A 257 -10.51 5.42 -5.57
CA THR A 257 -11.72 6.15 -5.12
C THR A 257 -11.56 6.84 -3.76
N GLY A 258 -10.61 6.43 -2.94
CA GLY A 258 -10.22 7.17 -1.74
C GLY A 258 -9.66 8.58 -2.01
N GLU A 259 -9.09 8.81 -3.20
CA GLU A 259 -8.58 10.14 -3.58
C GLU A 259 -9.71 11.14 -3.80
N TYR A 260 -10.81 10.72 -4.38
CA TYR A 260 -11.97 11.61 -4.56
C TYR A 260 -12.51 12.16 -3.22
N MET A 261 -12.41 11.38 -2.14
CA MET A 261 -12.94 11.76 -0.83
C MET A 261 -11.91 12.43 0.10
N SER A 262 -10.68 11.92 0.09
CA SER A 262 -9.66 12.30 1.09
C SER A 262 -8.58 13.21 0.54
N TRP A 263 -8.43 13.27 -0.77
CA TRP A 263 -7.42 14.09 -1.47
C TRP A 263 -7.99 14.62 -2.80
N PRO A 264 -9.12 15.37 -2.78
CA PRO A 264 -9.72 15.92 -4.01
C PRO A 264 -8.78 16.83 -4.78
N GLU A 265 -7.81 17.46 -4.10
CA GLU A 265 -6.74 18.25 -4.70
C GLU A 265 -5.86 17.44 -5.68
N ASN A 266 -5.73 16.12 -5.48
CA ASN A 266 -5.02 15.27 -6.42
C ASN A 266 -5.78 15.14 -7.76
N ILE A 267 -7.10 14.95 -7.68
CA ILE A 267 -7.97 14.91 -8.87
C ILE A 267 -7.98 16.26 -9.58
N ALA A 268 -8.10 17.34 -8.80
CA ALA A 268 -8.03 18.71 -9.31
C ALA A 268 -6.70 18.96 -10.04
N ALA A 269 -5.59 18.54 -9.46
CA ALA A 269 -4.27 18.70 -10.06
C ALA A 269 -4.14 17.96 -11.40
N PHE A 270 -4.61 16.71 -11.50
CA PHE A 270 -4.65 15.99 -12.77
C PHE A 270 -5.52 16.69 -13.81
N ALA A 271 -6.71 17.17 -13.42
CA ALA A 271 -7.62 17.89 -14.31
C ALA A 271 -6.98 19.17 -14.86
N ILE A 272 -6.39 19.99 -13.99
CA ILE A 272 -5.67 21.21 -14.37
C ILE A 272 -4.52 20.88 -15.33
N LEU A 273 -3.70 19.92 -14.98
CA LEU A 273 -2.51 19.56 -15.74
C LEU A 273 -2.85 19.02 -17.12
N PHE A 274 -3.82 18.10 -17.21
CA PHE A 274 -4.23 17.49 -18.48
C PHE A 274 -4.92 18.50 -19.41
N GLU A 275 -5.76 19.36 -18.86
CA GLU A 275 -6.38 20.46 -19.64
C GLU A 275 -5.33 21.42 -20.20
N LYS A 276 -4.41 21.90 -19.35
CA LYS A 276 -3.34 22.82 -19.77
C LYS A 276 -2.34 22.19 -20.75
N ALA A 277 -2.11 20.89 -20.64
CA ALA A 277 -1.26 20.17 -21.57
C ALA A 277 -1.98 19.76 -22.87
N GLY A 278 -3.30 19.95 -22.96
CA GLY A 278 -4.11 19.58 -24.12
C GLY A 278 -4.20 18.06 -24.31
N ILE A 279 -4.30 17.31 -23.22
CA ILE A 279 -4.46 15.84 -23.24
C ILE A 279 -5.93 15.50 -23.53
N ASN A 280 -6.15 14.55 -24.44
CA ASN A 280 -7.48 14.01 -24.72
C ASN A 280 -7.76 12.83 -23.77
N TRP A 281 -8.46 13.09 -22.68
CA TRP A 281 -8.69 12.12 -21.60
C TRP A 281 -10.13 12.06 -21.14
N THR A 282 -10.45 11.07 -20.31
CA THR A 282 -11.75 10.92 -19.65
C THR A 282 -11.61 10.14 -18.33
N LEU A 283 -12.56 10.33 -17.44
CA LEU A 283 -12.92 9.38 -16.37
C LEU A 283 -14.09 8.51 -16.85
N SER A 284 -14.42 7.48 -16.08
CA SER A 284 -15.62 6.66 -16.30
C SER A 284 -16.57 6.78 -15.12
N SER A 285 -17.88 6.84 -15.38
CA SER A 285 -18.93 6.69 -14.37
C SER A 285 -19.45 5.25 -14.28
N GLU A 286 -18.99 4.35 -15.13
CA GLU A 286 -19.37 2.93 -15.12
C GLU A 286 -18.94 2.25 -13.83
N LEU A 287 -19.81 1.39 -13.30
CA LEU A 287 -19.56 0.64 -12.07
C LEU A 287 -18.24 -0.16 -12.15
N GLY A 288 -17.31 0.15 -11.26
CA GLY A 288 -15.96 -0.42 -11.29
C GLY A 288 -15.00 0.21 -12.30
N GLY A 289 -15.46 1.08 -13.21
CA GLY A 289 -14.62 1.76 -14.21
C GLY A 289 -13.86 2.97 -13.67
N TYR A 290 -14.22 3.46 -12.49
CA TYR A 290 -13.59 4.60 -11.82
C TYR A 290 -12.75 4.21 -10.59
N GLU A 291 -12.59 2.92 -10.30
CA GLU A 291 -11.84 2.40 -9.15
C GLU A 291 -10.56 1.71 -9.59
N ALA A 292 -9.43 2.24 -9.17
CA ALA A 292 -8.13 1.65 -9.46
C ALA A 292 -7.71 0.55 -8.47
N VAL A 293 -8.30 0.51 -7.27
CA VAL A 293 -7.97 -0.50 -6.27
C VAL A 293 -8.62 -1.83 -6.63
N ASN A 294 -7.92 -2.89 -6.35
CA ASN A 294 -8.40 -4.26 -6.50
C ASN A 294 -7.97 -5.07 -5.28
N TYR A 295 -8.89 -5.26 -4.35
CA TYR A 295 -8.59 -5.96 -3.10
C TYR A 295 -8.25 -7.43 -3.29
N GLY A 296 -8.72 -8.06 -4.38
CA GLY A 296 -8.35 -9.43 -4.72
C GLY A 296 -6.84 -9.64 -4.85
N VAL A 297 -6.11 -8.60 -5.23
CA VAL A 297 -4.64 -8.65 -5.35
C VAL A 297 -3.93 -8.96 -4.02
N TRP A 298 -4.62 -8.93 -2.90
CA TRP A 298 -4.04 -9.21 -1.60
C TRP A 298 -4.31 -10.63 -1.09
N TYR A 299 -5.41 -11.28 -1.59
CA TYR A 299 -5.82 -12.57 -1.02
C TYR A 299 -6.92 -13.33 -1.79
N ASP A 300 -7.42 -12.88 -2.97
CA ASP A 300 -8.53 -13.52 -3.67
C ASP A 300 -8.47 -13.36 -5.20
N ASP A 301 -8.13 -14.44 -5.92
CA ASP A 301 -7.96 -14.42 -7.37
C ASP A 301 -9.27 -14.24 -8.13
N VAL A 302 -10.41 -14.66 -7.58
CA VAL A 302 -11.73 -14.49 -8.21
C VAL A 302 -12.16 -13.04 -8.19
N GLN A 303 -12.00 -12.39 -7.05
CA GLN A 303 -12.23 -10.94 -6.94
C GLN A 303 -11.27 -10.18 -7.85
N LEU A 304 -9.98 -10.55 -7.85
CA LEU A 304 -8.97 -9.95 -8.73
C LEU A 304 -9.44 -9.95 -10.19
N ALA A 305 -9.91 -11.09 -10.69
CA ALA A 305 -10.41 -11.23 -12.06
C ALA A 305 -11.67 -10.38 -12.32
N LYS A 306 -12.65 -10.43 -11.43
CA LYS A 306 -13.90 -9.65 -11.57
C LYS A 306 -13.65 -8.15 -11.68
N VAL A 307 -12.83 -7.60 -10.82
CA VAL A 307 -12.51 -6.16 -10.83
C VAL A 307 -11.71 -5.78 -12.08
N ALA A 308 -10.71 -6.57 -12.48
CA ALA A 308 -9.94 -6.33 -13.69
C ALA A 308 -10.82 -6.38 -14.95
N MET A 309 -11.80 -7.28 -15.00
CA MET A 309 -12.77 -7.37 -16.11
C MET A 309 -13.67 -6.14 -16.15
N SER A 310 -14.17 -5.65 -15.02
CA SER A 310 -15.01 -4.45 -14.95
C SER A 310 -14.28 -3.20 -15.45
N GLN A 311 -13.04 -2.99 -15.02
CA GLN A 311 -12.19 -1.89 -15.49
C GLN A 311 -11.96 -1.97 -17.02
N THR A 312 -11.65 -3.16 -17.50
CA THR A 312 -11.40 -3.38 -18.95
C THR A 312 -12.65 -3.16 -19.76
N LYS A 313 -13.83 -3.63 -19.27
CA LYS A 313 -15.11 -3.41 -19.92
C LYS A 313 -15.41 -1.92 -20.07
N ALA A 314 -15.29 -1.15 -19.00
CA ALA A 314 -15.51 0.30 -19.02
C ALA A 314 -14.60 1.00 -20.07
N ALA A 315 -13.32 0.64 -20.12
CA ALA A 315 -12.38 1.19 -21.10
C ALA A 315 -12.78 0.85 -22.56
N ARG A 316 -13.25 -0.37 -22.81
CA ARG A 316 -13.71 -0.81 -24.14
C ARG A 316 -14.99 -0.12 -24.56
N ASP A 317 -15.95 0.02 -23.67
CA ASP A 317 -17.25 0.66 -23.95
C ASP A 317 -17.07 2.15 -24.31
N LEU A 318 -16.05 2.79 -23.73
CA LEU A 318 -15.62 4.14 -24.06
C LEU A 318 -14.72 4.22 -25.30
N ASN A 319 -14.24 3.10 -25.83
CA ASN A 319 -13.32 3.04 -26.97
C ASN A 319 -12.08 3.94 -26.76
N VAL A 320 -11.45 3.86 -25.59
CA VAL A 320 -10.25 4.62 -25.27
C VAL A 320 -8.98 3.98 -25.83
N GLY A 321 -7.95 4.78 -26.06
CA GLY A 321 -6.66 4.28 -26.57
C GLY A 321 -5.86 3.47 -25.53
N LYS A 322 -5.86 3.91 -24.28
CA LYS A 322 -5.16 3.26 -23.15
C LYS A 322 -5.77 3.63 -21.80
N ILE A 323 -5.49 2.80 -20.80
CA ILE A 323 -5.76 3.10 -19.40
C ILE A 323 -4.49 3.70 -18.77
N VAL A 324 -4.61 4.85 -18.12
CA VAL A 324 -3.53 5.44 -17.31
C VAL A 324 -3.92 5.36 -15.84
N ILE A 325 -3.02 4.83 -15.03
CA ILE A 325 -3.21 4.69 -13.59
C ILE A 325 -2.64 5.92 -12.89
N GLY A 326 -3.49 6.59 -12.10
CA GLY A 326 -3.12 7.74 -11.27
C GLY A 326 -2.12 7.40 -10.15
N GLU A 327 -1.94 8.29 -9.20
CA GLU A 327 -0.96 8.15 -8.12
C GLU A 327 -1.38 7.10 -7.07
N CYS A 328 -1.44 5.84 -7.49
CA CYS A 328 -1.73 4.72 -6.59
C CYS A 328 -0.82 3.51 -6.86
N GLY A 329 0.17 3.29 -6.00
CA GLY A 329 1.09 2.15 -6.16
C GLY A 329 0.40 0.78 -6.10
N HIS A 330 -0.68 0.64 -5.33
CA HIS A 330 -1.48 -0.58 -5.33
C HIS A 330 -2.14 -0.82 -6.70
N ALA A 331 -2.72 0.21 -7.28
CA ALA A 331 -3.35 0.14 -8.59
C ALA A 331 -2.32 -0.21 -9.70
N HIS A 332 -1.10 0.29 -9.62
CA HIS A 332 -0.02 -0.12 -10.52
C HIS A 332 0.21 -1.63 -10.47
N LYS A 333 0.27 -2.22 -9.26
CA LYS A 333 0.37 -3.68 -9.13
C LYS A 333 -0.84 -4.36 -9.75
N ALA A 334 -2.04 -3.96 -9.40
CA ALA A 334 -3.28 -4.61 -9.82
C ALA A 334 -3.51 -4.50 -11.32
N ALA A 335 -3.44 -3.30 -11.88
CA ALA A 335 -3.80 -3.02 -13.25
C ALA A 335 -2.67 -3.26 -14.26
N ILE A 336 -1.40 -2.99 -13.91
CA ILE A 336 -0.29 -3.10 -14.84
C ILE A 336 0.39 -4.46 -14.74
N VAL A 337 0.67 -4.93 -13.49
CA VAL A 337 1.51 -6.13 -13.30
C VAL A 337 0.72 -7.42 -13.29
N VAL A 338 -0.50 -7.41 -12.73
CA VAL A 338 -1.26 -8.65 -12.46
C VAL A 338 -2.40 -8.86 -13.43
N SER A 339 -2.98 -7.80 -14.02
CA SER A 339 -4.15 -7.93 -14.92
C SER A 339 -3.94 -8.91 -16.08
N ASP A 340 -2.75 -8.93 -16.66
CA ASP A 340 -2.45 -9.84 -17.79
C ASP A 340 -2.47 -11.32 -17.39
N ARG A 341 -2.45 -11.63 -16.10
CA ARG A 341 -2.57 -13.01 -15.59
C ARG A 341 -4.02 -13.47 -15.50
N VAL A 342 -4.96 -12.53 -15.43
CA VAL A 342 -6.38 -12.80 -15.17
C VAL A 342 -7.28 -12.42 -16.33
N LEU A 343 -6.79 -11.65 -17.30
CA LEU A 343 -7.55 -11.23 -18.48
C LEU A 343 -7.21 -12.08 -19.69
N PRO A 344 -8.23 -12.49 -20.48
CA PRO A 344 -8.00 -13.08 -21.80
C PRO A 344 -7.26 -12.07 -22.71
N PRO A 345 -6.38 -12.55 -23.61
CA PRO A 345 -5.59 -11.67 -24.49
C PRO A 345 -6.42 -10.73 -25.38
N ASP A 346 -7.63 -11.17 -25.81
CA ASP A 346 -8.55 -10.39 -26.62
C ASP A 346 -9.24 -9.25 -25.86
N LEU A 347 -9.20 -9.28 -24.54
CA LEU A 347 -9.67 -8.17 -23.68
C LEU A 347 -8.56 -7.20 -23.28
N ASN A 348 -7.34 -7.41 -23.72
CA ASN A 348 -6.23 -6.58 -23.30
C ASN A 348 -6.33 -5.17 -23.90
N ILE A 349 -6.23 -4.15 -23.06
CA ILE A 349 -6.08 -2.74 -23.41
C ILE A 349 -4.74 -2.26 -22.84
N PRO A 350 -3.95 -1.47 -23.60
CA PRO A 350 -2.70 -0.94 -23.08
C PRO A 350 -2.89 -0.20 -21.74
N ARG A 351 -2.02 -0.46 -20.79
CA ARG A 351 -2.04 0.14 -19.46
C ARG A 351 -0.71 0.79 -19.17
N GLU A 352 -0.76 2.00 -18.64
CA GLU A 352 0.42 2.80 -18.37
C GLU A 352 0.32 3.48 -17.00
N SER A 353 1.46 3.78 -16.43
CA SER A 353 1.59 4.64 -15.25
C SER A 353 1.42 6.11 -15.63
N CYS A 354 0.85 6.91 -14.71
CA CYS A 354 0.83 8.37 -14.88
C CYS A 354 2.24 8.99 -14.87
N PHE A 355 3.23 8.39 -14.24
CA PHE A 355 4.54 9.04 -14.06
C PHE A 355 5.30 9.34 -15.34
N PRO A 356 5.41 8.42 -16.32
CA PRO A 356 5.96 8.77 -17.63
C PRO A 356 5.15 9.85 -18.36
N VAL A 357 3.82 9.82 -18.25
CA VAL A 357 2.94 10.84 -18.86
C VAL A 357 3.17 12.21 -18.22
N LEU A 358 3.25 12.27 -16.90
CA LEU A 358 3.56 13.51 -16.15
C LEU A 358 4.94 14.06 -16.55
N GLU A 359 5.94 13.19 -16.69
CA GLU A 359 7.28 13.57 -17.11
C GLU A 359 7.29 14.15 -18.54
N GLU A 360 6.57 13.53 -19.47
CA GLU A 360 6.40 14.03 -20.83
C GLU A 360 5.76 15.41 -20.84
N ILE A 361 4.68 15.60 -20.06
CA ILE A 361 4.00 16.89 -19.94
C ILE A 361 4.95 17.96 -19.39
N VAL A 362 5.66 17.69 -18.31
CA VAL A 362 6.63 18.61 -17.67
C VAL A 362 7.77 18.98 -18.62
N ASN A 363 8.15 18.07 -19.51
CA ASN A 363 9.23 18.29 -20.49
C ASN A 363 8.76 18.83 -21.84
N SER A 364 7.47 18.85 -22.13
CA SER A 364 6.89 19.26 -23.42
C SER A 364 7.08 20.75 -23.75
N GLY A 365 7.38 21.59 -22.75
CA GLY A 365 7.42 23.05 -22.89
C GLY A 365 6.04 23.71 -22.97
N LYS A 366 4.94 22.94 -22.87
CA LYS A 366 3.57 23.49 -22.89
C LYS A 366 3.22 24.23 -21.58
N LEU A 367 3.87 23.88 -20.49
CA LEU A 367 3.65 24.48 -19.17
C LEU A 367 4.77 25.48 -18.85
N LYS A 368 4.39 26.62 -18.30
CA LYS A 368 5.34 27.56 -17.69
C LYS A 368 5.48 27.19 -16.20
N LEU A 369 6.64 26.68 -15.83
CA LEU A 369 6.93 26.24 -14.47
C LEU A 369 7.95 27.18 -13.81
N ASP A 370 7.63 27.58 -12.58
CA ASP A 370 8.55 28.30 -11.70
C ASP A 370 8.91 27.39 -10.51
N PRO A 371 10.13 26.83 -10.50
CA PRO A 371 10.59 25.97 -9.40
C PRO A 371 10.61 26.69 -8.04
N MET A 372 10.75 28.02 -8.02
CA MET A 372 10.80 28.79 -6.78
C MET A 372 9.49 28.77 -5.98
N ARG A 373 8.38 28.37 -6.61
CA ARG A 373 7.12 28.12 -5.91
C ARG A 373 7.16 26.88 -5.00
N ASN A 374 8.10 25.97 -5.26
CA ASN A 374 8.40 24.80 -4.42
C ASN A 374 9.75 24.98 -3.69
N ASN A 375 10.10 26.21 -3.31
CA ASN A 375 11.36 26.48 -2.62
C ASN A 375 11.30 26.15 -1.12
N PHE A 376 10.97 24.90 -0.82
CA PHE A 376 10.99 24.27 0.51
C PHE A 376 11.60 22.88 0.40
N PRO A 377 12.12 22.31 1.50
CA PRO A 377 12.64 20.95 1.50
C PRO A 377 11.58 19.93 1.09
N VAL A 378 11.85 19.15 0.04
CA VAL A 378 10.98 18.07 -0.45
C VAL A 378 11.78 16.78 -0.51
N THR A 379 11.17 15.68 -0.07
CA THR A 379 11.72 14.34 -0.30
C THR A 379 10.72 13.47 -1.04
N LEU A 380 11.21 12.41 -1.72
CA LEU A 380 10.36 11.45 -2.43
C LEU A 380 10.21 10.17 -1.61
N HIS A 381 8.98 9.78 -1.35
CA HIS A 381 8.68 8.42 -0.98
C HIS A 381 8.46 7.57 -2.24
N ASP A 382 9.29 6.58 -2.46
CA ASP A 382 9.14 5.60 -3.55
C ASP A 382 8.04 4.58 -3.21
N PRO A 383 6.86 4.58 -3.87
CA PRO A 383 5.84 3.57 -3.59
C PRO A 383 6.32 2.18 -4.01
N CYS A 384 6.27 1.23 -3.07
CA CYS A 384 6.91 -0.08 -3.24
C CYS A 384 6.44 -0.85 -4.50
N ASN A 385 5.17 -0.78 -4.86
CA ASN A 385 4.66 -1.47 -6.04
C ASN A 385 5.06 -0.77 -7.34
N THR A 386 5.14 0.55 -7.34
CA THR A 386 5.58 1.35 -8.49
C THR A 386 7.04 1.06 -8.81
N VAL A 387 7.92 1.15 -7.80
CA VAL A 387 9.37 1.02 -8.05
C VAL A 387 9.82 -0.42 -8.20
N ARG A 388 9.28 -1.39 -7.42
CA ARG A 388 9.77 -2.78 -7.41
C ARG A 388 9.02 -3.70 -8.36
N LEU A 389 7.75 -3.43 -8.63
CA LEU A 389 6.95 -4.28 -9.51
C LEU A 389 6.85 -3.71 -10.91
N SER A 390 6.64 -2.40 -11.03
CA SER A 390 6.51 -1.75 -12.35
C SER A 390 7.85 -1.21 -12.87
N GLY A 391 8.91 -1.20 -12.06
CA GLY A 391 10.24 -0.70 -12.46
C GLY A 391 10.33 0.81 -12.66
N ILE A 392 9.31 1.56 -12.24
CA ILE A 392 9.22 3.01 -12.47
C ILE A 392 9.88 3.74 -11.30
N VAL A 393 11.13 4.14 -11.49
CA VAL A 393 11.98 4.74 -10.44
C VAL A 393 12.33 6.19 -10.76
N GLU A 394 12.70 6.48 -11.99
CA GLU A 394 13.34 7.74 -12.38
C GLU A 394 12.39 8.88 -12.77
N PRO A 395 11.24 8.68 -13.42
CA PRO A 395 10.37 9.78 -13.84
C PRO A 395 10.05 10.76 -12.72
N GLN A 396 9.68 10.26 -11.54
CA GLN A 396 9.34 11.06 -10.37
C GLN A 396 10.52 11.94 -9.94
N ARG A 397 11.73 11.38 -9.96
CA ARG A 397 12.97 12.09 -9.59
C ARG A 397 13.32 13.17 -10.57
N ARG A 398 13.21 12.89 -11.87
CA ARG A 398 13.50 13.89 -12.91
C ARG A 398 12.52 15.05 -12.86
N ILE A 399 11.25 14.76 -12.57
CA ILE A 399 10.24 15.81 -12.34
C ILE A 399 10.64 16.64 -11.12
N LEU A 400 10.86 16.03 -9.95
CA LEU A 400 11.18 16.75 -8.71
C LEU A 400 12.45 17.59 -8.83
N LYS A 401 13.50 17.08 -9.46
CA LYS A 401 14.74 17.85 -9.73
C LYS A 401 14.49 19.10 -10.57
N LYS A 402 13.46 19.09 -11.42
CA LYS A 402 13.10 20.22 -12.28
C LYS A 402 12.22 21.26 -11.57
N ILE A 403 11.33 20.82 -10.65
CA ILE A 403 10.31 21.68 -10.07
C ILE A 403 10.51 22.01 -8.58
N ALA A 404 11.45 21.36 -7.88
CA ALA A 404 11.70 21.54 -6.45
C ALA A 404 13.20 21.72 -6.18
N PRO A 405 13.69 22.96 -6.04
CA PRO A 405 15.12 23.26 -5.90
C PRO A 405 15.76 22.62 -4.67
N GLN A 406 14.99 22.38 -3.60
CA GLN A 406 15.44 21.76 -2.36
C GLN A 406 15.07 20.28 -2.27
N PHE A 407 14.96 19.58 -3.42
CA PHE A 407 14.72 18.15 -3.43
C PHE A 407 15.87 17.37 -2.80
N ARG A 408 15.53 16.43 -1.92
CA ARG A 408 16.44 15.60 -1.14
C ARG A 408 16.09 14.12 -1.28
N GLU A 409 17.07 13.30 -1.60
CA GLU A 409 16.87 11.84 -1.67
C GLU A 409 16.89 11.22 -0.27
N MET A 410 15.95 10.34 -0.01
CA MET A 410 16.02 9.44 1.15
C MET A 410 17.15 8.42 0.96
N ASN A 411 17.69 7.91 2.05
CA ASN A 411 18.66 6.82 2.02
C ASN A 411 18.18 5.65 2.90
N PRO A 412 18.02 4.43 2.33
CA PRO A 412 18.06 4.08 0.90
C PRO A 412 16.85 4.60 0.11
N HIS A 413 16.95 4.65 -1.21
CA HIS A 413 15.89 5.10 -2.12
C HIS A 413 15.66 4.14 -3.30
N GLY A 414 14.73 4.47 -4.18
CA GLY A 414 14.40 3.64 -5.35
C GLY A 414 13.91 2.25 -4.94
N VAL A 415 14.44 1.22 -5.56
CA VAL A 415 14.05 -0.18 -5.28
C VAL A 415 14.41 -0.64 -3.86
N ASP A 416 15.40 -0.01 -3.23
CA ASP A 416 15.85 -0.32 -1.87
C ASP A 416 15.13 0.47 -0.78
N ASN A 417 14.22 1.38 -1.16
CA ASN A 417 13.48 2.22 -0.24
C ASN A 417 12.70 1.41 0.82
N TYR A 418 12.50 1.98 2.01
CA TYR A 418 11.65 1.36 3.02
C TYR A 418 10.16 1.57 2.70
N CYS A 419 9.34 0.55 3.02
CA CYS A 419 7.89 0.63 2.92
C CYS A 419 7.35 1.69 3.90
N CYS A 420 6.26 2.36 3.51
CA CYS A 420 5.54 3.25 4.43
C CYS A 420 4.83 2.51 5.57
N GLY A 421 4.59 1.21 5.42
CA GLY A 421 3.84 0.41 6.38
C GLY A 421 2.35 0.22 6.06
N GLY A 422 1.77 1.04 5.16
CA GLY A 422 0.34 1.05 4.84
C GLY A 422 -0.10 0.10 3.72
N GLY A 423 0.84 -0.64 3.11
CA GLY A 423 0.52 -1.55 2.01
C GLY A 423 -0.32 -2.76 2.42
N SER A 424 -0.85 -3.50 1.42
CA SER A 424 -1.49 -4.80 1.65
C SER A 424 -2.81 -4.77 2.46
N GLY A 425 -3.58 -3.69 2.31
CA GLY A 425 -4.84 -3.51 3.01
C GLY A 425 -4.73 -2.79 4.35
N PHE A 426 -3.54 -2.54 4.87
CA PHE A 426 -3.37 -1.84 6.15
C PHE A 426 -3.93 -0.42 6.17
N ALA A 427 -4.03 0.25 5.01
CA ALA A 427 -4.62 1.58 4.92
C ALA A 427 -6.08 1.64 5.41
N ILE A 428 -6.85 0.55 5.26
CA ILE A 428 -8.25 0.47 5.71
C ILE A 428 -8.43 -0.27 7.03
N MET A 429 -7.39 -0.89 7.57
CA MET A 429 -7.43 -1.53 8.87
C MET A 429 -7.18 -0.49 9.97
N LEU A 430 -8.25 0.17 10.40
CA LEU A 430 -8.22 1.28 11.36
C LEU A 430 -8.59 0.85 12.78
N GLY A 431 -9.15 -0.35 12.94
CA GLY A 431 -9.51 -0.89 14.23
C GLY A 431 -8.48 -1.87 14.76
N ASN A 432 -8.57 -2.13 16.06
CA ASN A 432 -7.77 -3.09 16.80
C ASN A 432 -6.23 -2.87 16.72
N ASN A 433 -5.49 -3.86 17.13
CA ASN A 433 -4.03 -3.83 17.25
C ASN A 433 -3.27 -3.75 15.93
N MET A 434 -3.93 -4.02 14.80
CA MET A 434 -3.28 -3.87 13.48
C MET A 434 -2.98 -2.41 13.19
N HIS A 435 -3.81 -1.48 13.67
CA HIS A 435 -3.56 -0.05 13.53
C HIS A 435 -2.27 0.35 14.25
N ASP A 436 -2.16 0.04 15.54
CA ASP A 436 -0.98 0.39 16.34
C ASP A 436 0.29 -0.30 15.82
N TRP A 437 0.16 -1.55 15.41
CA TRP A 437 1.26 -2.30 14.82
C TRP A 437 1.75 -1.69 13.50
N LYS A 438 0.83 -1.24 12.61
CA LYS A 438 1.26 -0.60 11.35
C LYS A 438 2.02 0.71 11.59
N LEU A 439 1.69 1.45 12.64
CA LEU A 439 2.34 2.72 12.99
C LEU A 439 3.64 2.50 13.77
N GLY A 440 3.58 1.70 14.84
CA GLY A 440 4.70 1.48 15.74
C GLY A 440 5.78 0.55 15.18
N VAL A 441 5.44 -0.35 14.27
CA VAL A 441 6.37 -1.36 13.71
C VAL A 441 6.54 -1.22 12.20
N ALA A 442 5.45 -1.38 11.44
CA ALA A 442 5.58 -1.49 9.99
C ALA A 442 6.05 -0.18 9.33
N GLY A 443 5.61 0.98 9.83
CA GLY A 443 5.98 2.32 9.35
C GLY A 443 7.25 2.91 9.98
N ARG A 444 7.73 2.34 11.08
CA ARG A 444 8.79 2.94 11.91
C ARG A 444 10.09 3.24 11.15
N MET A 445 10.57 2.29 10.33
CA MET A 445 11.78 2.51 9.52
C MET A 445 11.61 3.66 8.52
N LYS A 446 10.40 3.88 8.02
CA LYS A 446 10.09 4.99 7.14
C LYS A 446 10.11 6.32 7.89
N VAL A 447 9.54 6.38 9.09
CA VAL A 447 9.60 7.60 9.92
C VAL A 447 11.05 7.96 10.23
N LYS A 448 11.86 6.99 10.64
CA LYS A 448 13.30 7.23 10.82
C LYS A 448 13.95 7.82 9.58
N GLN A 449 13.68 7.24 8.42
CA GLN A 449 14.25 7.69 7.14
C GLN A 449 13.83 9.14 6.78
N ILE A 450 12.59 9.52 7.10
CA ILE A 450 12.10 10.89 6.91
C ILE A 450 12.82 11.87 7.84
N LEU A 451 13.00 11.50 9.11
CA LEU A 451 13.73 12.34 10.06
C LEU A 451 15.20 12.49 9.66
N ASP A 452 15.83 11.41 9.19
CA ASP A 452 17.23 11.43 8.74
C ASP A 452 17.42 12.38 7.53
N VAL A 453 16.50 12.37 6.54
CA VAL A 453 16.63 13.22 5.34
C VAL A 453 16.42 14.70 5.61
N PHE A 454 15.70 15.04 6.65
CA PHE A 454 15.45 16.42 7.07
C PHE A 454 16.25 16.84 8.30
N GLN A 455 17.24 16.07 8.72
CA GLN A 455 17.96 16.25 9.99
C GLN A 455 18.53 17.67 10.17
N ASP A 456 19.02 18.30 9.12
CA ASP A 456 19.59 19.65 9.14
C ASP A 456 18.54 20.77 9.25
N VAL A 457 17.27 20.48 9.01
CA VAL A 457 16.14 21.42 9.02
C VAL A 457 14.96 20.86 9.81
N ILE A 458 15.22 20.03 10.82
CA ILE A 458 14.20 19.24 11.50
C ILE A 458 13.23 20.07 12.36
N GLY A 459 13.58 21.29 12.75
CA GLY A 459 12.74 22.17 13.57
C GLY A 459 11.40 22.55 12.92
N PRO A 460 10.43 23.07 13.69
CA PRO A 460 9.12 23.46 13.19
C PRO A 460 9.14 24.74 12.33
N GLU A 461 10.22 25.48 12.31
CA GLU A 461 10.33 26.77 11.62
C GLU A 461 10.33 26.64 10.09
N THR A 462 10.70 25.46 9.59
CA THR A 462 10.77 25.20 8.15
C THR A 462 9.72 24.18 7.76
N ILE A 463 8.81 24.54 6.86
CA ILE A 463 7.86 23.61 6.27
C ILE A 463 8.58 22.61 5.37
N LYS A 464 8.22 21.33 5.45
CA LYS A 464 8.82 20.23 4.69
C LYS A 464 7.74 19.34 4.09
N TYR A 465 7.97 18.84 2.90
CA TYR A 465 7.01 17.96 2.23
C TYR A 465 7.60 16.59 1.89
N ILE A 466 6.78 15.57 2.08
CA ILE A 466 7.00 14.23 1.55
C ILE A 466 6.16 14.11 0.29
N SER A 467 6.77 14.10 -0.89
CA SER A 467 6.09 13.69 -2.11
C SER A 467 5.78 12.19 -2.01
N ALA A 468 4.51 11.86 -1.85
CA ALA A 468 4.01 10.51 -1.66
C ALA A 468 3.05 10.13 -2.80
N PRO A 469 3.54 9.83 -4.01
CA PRO A 469 2.70 9.58 -5.17
C PRO A 469 2.05 8.18 -5.11
N CYS A 470 1.25 7.97 -4.07
CA CYS A 470 0.47 6.75 -3.83
C CYS A 470 -0.58 7.00 -2.75
N SER A 471 -1.85 6.87 -3.06
CA SER A 471 -2.96 7.07 -2.13
C SER A 471 -2.87 6.23 -0.85
N ASN A 472 -2.48 4.96 -0.95
CA ASN A 472 -2.24 4.12 0.25
C ASN A 472 -1.09 4.65 1.11
N CYS A 473 -0.07 5.24 0.49
CA CYS A 473 1.05 5.84 1.23
C CYS A 473 0.65 7.18 1.85
N LYS A 474 -0.16 8.01 1.14
CA LYS A 474 -0.73 9.24 1.71
C LYS A 474 -1.54 8.92 2.97
N ALA A 475 -2.45 7.93 2.92
CA ALA A 475 -3.21 7.49 4.09
C ALA A 475 -2.30 7.06 5.25
N GLN A 476 -1.25 6.31 4.96
CA GLN A 476 -0.30 5.89 5.99
C GLN A 476 0.54 7.06 6.53
N PHE A 477 0.93 8.02 5.71
CA PHE A 477 1.66 9.21 6.17
C PHE A 477 0.79 10.12 7.02
N ARG A 478 -0.50 10.31 6.69
CA ARG A 478 -1.43 11.00 7.56
C ARG A 478 -1.40 10.40 8.97
N ASP A 479 -1.61 9.10 9.06
CA ASP A 479 -1.66 8.39 10.34
C ASP A 479 -0.30 8.39 11.06
N LEU A 480 0.84 8.30 10.34
CA LEU A 480 2.19 8.37 10.92
C LEU A 480 2.55 9.77 11.42
N ILE A 481 2.19 10.81 10.67
CA ILE A 481 2.45 12.20 11.05
C ILE A 481 1.68 12.53 12.33
N GLU A 482 0.42 12.13 12.40
CA GLU A 482 -0.40 12.28 13.61
C GLU A 482 0.17 11.47 14.80
N TYR A 483 0.42 10.17 14.59
CA TYR A 483 0.91 9.26 15.65
C TYR A 483 2.25 9.71 16.26
N TYR A 484 3.14 10.23 15.44
CA TYR A 484 4.46 10.71 15.87
C TYR A 484 4.51 12.22 16.10
N ASN A 485 3.40 12.93 15.97
CA ASN A 485 3.28 14.38 16.11
C ASN A 485 4.30 15.16 15.25
N LEU A 486 4.52 14.69 14.00
CA LEU A 486 5.57 15.24 13.14
C LEU A 486 5.21 16.61 12.56
N GLU A 487 3.93 16.93 12.46
CA GLU A 487 3.48 18.25 12.01
C GLU A 487 3.84 19.33 13.03
N GLU A 488 3.43 19.15 14.29
CA GLU A 488 3.71 20.11 15.36
C GLU A 488 5.21 20.21 15.67
N LEU A 489 5.89 19.07 15.76
CA LEU A 489 7.30 19.01 16.18
C LEU A 489 8.28 19.39 15.09
N CYS A 490 7.94 19.10 13.83
CA CYS A 490 8.88 19.18 12.73
C CYS A 490 8.34 19.91 11.51
N ASN A 491 7.07 20.35 11.49
CA ASN A 491 6.40 20.97 10.34
C ASN A 491 6.56 20.11 9.06
N ILE A 492 6.31 18.80 9.20
CA ILE A 492 6.39 17.82 8.11
C ILE A 492 4.99 17.49 7.61
N HIS A 493 4.77 17.68 6.32
CA HIS A 493 3.54 17.41 5.60
C HIS A 493 3.76 16.40 4.48
N TYR A 494 2.69 15.94 3.83
CA TYR A 494 2.77 15.08 2.65
C TYR A 494 1.90 15.63 1.52
N THR A 495 2.26 15.30 0.27
CA THR A 495 1.53 15.70 -0.93
C THR A 495 1.78 14.70 -2.06
N GLY A 496 1.02 14.76 -3.15
CA GLY A 496 1.32 14.03 -4.38
C GLY A 496 2.38 14.71 -5.23
N LEU A 497 2.85 14.02 -6.22
CA LEU A 497 3.77 14.57 -7.21
C LEU A 497 3.05 15.53 -8.16
N VAL A 498 1.84 15.18 -8.60
CA VAL A 498 1.04 16.00 -9.51
C VAL A 498 0.67 17.35 -8.88
N GLU A 499 0.40 17.38 -7.59
CA GLU A 499 0.10 18.59 -6.83
C GLU A 499 1.33 19.54 -6.81
N LEU A 500 2.54 19.01 -6.64
CA LEU A 500 3.79 19.79 -6.73
C LEU A 500 4.04 20.34 -8.15
N ILE A 501 3.66 19.61 -9.20
CA ILE A 501 3.75 20.10 -10.58
C ILE A 501 2.81 21.29 -10.76
N VAL A 502 1.56 21.17 -10.33
CA VAL A 502 0.57 22.26 -10.44
C VAL A 502 0.98 23.47 -9.59
N ASN A 503 1.51 23.25 -8.39
CA ASN A 503 2.03 24.33 -7.56
C ASN A 503 3.16 25.14 -8.24
N ALA A 504 3.97 24.50 -9.06
CA ALA A 504 5.02 25.15 -9.85
C ALA A 504 4.49 25.91 -11.09
N MET A 505 3.22 25.73 -11.50
CA MET A 505 2.67 26.38 -12.70
C MET A 505 2.44 27.87 -12.49
N VAL A 506 3.03 28.70 -13.34
CA VAL A 506 2.94 30.17 -13.27
C VAL A 506 1.53 30.68 -13.53
N GLU A 507 0.75 29.95 -14.34
CA GLU A 507 -0.64 30.29 -14.65
C GLU A 507 -1.60 30.17 -13.46
N ILE A 508 -1.21 29.48 -12.40
CA ILE A 508 -1.99 29.36 -11.17
C ILE A 508 -1.74 30.60 -10.31
N PRO A 509 -2.75 31.44 -10.01
CA PRO A 509 -2.55 32.72 -9.32
C PRO A 509 -2.06 32.57 -7.87
N THR A 510 -2.52 31.53 -7.18
CA THR A 510 -2.18 31.23 -5.79
C THR A 510 -1.40 29.92 -5.71
N PRO A 511 -0.54 29.74 -4.72
CA PRO A 511 0.06 28.44 -4.46
C PRO A 511 -1.01 27.35 -4.35
N PHE A 512 -0.83 26.27 -5.08
CA PHE A 512 -1.77 25.16 -5.07
C PHE A 512 -1.70 24.35 -3.76
N LEU A 513 -0.49 24.23 -3.22
CA LEU A 513 -0.29 23.69 -1.88
C LEU A 513 -0.60 24.78 -0.87
N GLU A 514 -1.65 24.59 -0.10
CA GLU A 514 -1.86 25.44 1.07
C GLU A 514 -0.82 25.09 2.12
N PRO A 515 -0.07 26.08 2.65
CA PRO A 515 0.53 25.90 3.94
C PRO A 515 -0.67 25.69 4.90
N LEU A 516 -0.79 24.52 5.50
CA LEU A 516 -1.71 24.32 6.61
C LEU A 516 -1.44 25.47 7.58
N ALA A 517 -2.46 26.27 7.87
CA ALA A 517 -2.32 27.45 8.68
C ALA A 517 -1.59 27.06 9.98
N VAL A 518 -0.42 27.60 10.21
CA VAL A 518 0.20 27.57 11.54
C VAL A 518 -0.87 28.17 12.45
N PRO A 519 -1.37 27.46 13.47
CA PRO A 519 -2.30 28.07 14.40
C PRO A 519 -1.63 29.34 14.90
N GLU A 520 -2.26 30.50 14.66
CA GLU A 520 -1.78 31.76 15.20
C GLU A 520 -1.51 31.51 16.68
N SER A 521 -0.27 31.68 17.08
CA SER A 521 0.13 31.60 18.47
C SER A 521 -0.87 32.45 19.27
N GLN A 522 -1.68 31.82 20.12
CA GLN A 522 -2.56 32.53 21.01
C GLN A 522 -1.67 33.52 21.76
N GLU A 523 -1.74 34.77 21.38
CA GLU A 523 -1.21 35.86 22.22
C GLU A 523 -1.85 35.66 23.59
N ILE A 524 -1.02 35.23 24.52
CA ILE A 524 -1.36 35.27 25.95
C ILE A 524 -1.66 36.72 26.25
N ARG A 525 -2.94 37.09 26.18
CA ARG A 525 -3.38 38.35 26.79
C ARG A 525 -3.09 38.25 28.26
N SER A 526 -2.02 38.93 28.67
CA SER A 526 -1.78 39.27 30.05
C SER A 526 -2.92 40.19 30.49
N GLU A 527 -3.96 39.64 31.08
CA GLU A 527 -4.86 40.44 31.91
C GLU A 527 -4.13 40.82 33.21
N THR A 528 -3.52 41.97 33.16
CA THR A 528 -3.22 42.74 34.37
C THR A 528 -4.46 43.52 34.75
N ALA A 529 -5.14 43.12 35.81
CA ALA A 529 -5.79 43.99 36.79
C ALA A 529 -6.25 43.16 38.00
#